data_58fe0437616f0f8c97edc2a754221427
#
_entry.id   58fe0437616f0f8c97edc2a754221427
#
_cell.length_a   1.000
_cell.length_b   1.000
_cell.length_c   1.000
_cell.angle_alpha   90.00
_cell.angle_beta   90.00
_cell.angle_gamma   90.00
#
_symmetry.space_group_name_H-M   'P 1'
#
loop_
_entity.id
_entity.type
_entity.pdbx_description
1 polymer ?
#
loop_
_entity_poly.entity_id
_entity_poly.type
_entity_poly.pdbx_seq_one_letter_code
_entity_poly.pdbx_strand_id
1 'polypeptide(L)'
;LEALPHKIQISLHSHEGNGKADLQQYIDEVMAFAMEAARRGCIIVLRLWNEGGHNSLNQAILDMIASHQPRPWTERHDGWRIAVNLYIENDNMFEWPDLQCAPTAEEEVFCYALRNQIGVLVDGTVVPCCLDHNGDMPLGNLYEHSLEHILSSTRADAIYQGFTNHTAVEPLCQRCGYSAVSKRFRK
;
A
#
# COMPACT_ATOMS: atom_id res chain seq x y z
N LEU A 1 -11.86 -9.18 -17.89
CA LEU A 1 -10.44 -9.38 -17.57
C LEU A 1 -10.09 -10.83 -17.86
N GLU A 2 -9.24 -11.10 -18.85
CA GLU A 2 -8.82 -12.46 -19.23
C GLU A 2 -7.90 -13.08 -18.18
N ALA A 3 -7.07 -12.25 -17.51
CA ALA A 3 -6.22 -12.67 -16.40
C ALA A 3 -6.35 -11.68 -15.24
N LEU A 4 -6.45 -12.21 -14.02
CA LEU A 4 -6.38 -11.41 -12.77
C LEU A 4 -5.01 -11.60 -12.14
N PRO A 5 -4.45 -10.58 -11.47
CA PRO A 5 -3.27 -10.75 -10.64
C PRO A 5 -3.58 -11.68 -9.46
N HIS A 6 -2.53 -12.22 -8.84
CA HIS A 6 -2.67 -13.10 -7.67
C HIS A 6 -3.37 -12.40 -6.50
N LYS A 7 -3.05 -11.12 -6.27
CA LYS A 7 -3.60 -10.30 -5.17
C LYS A 7 -3.88 -8.88 -5.65
N ILE A 8 -5.00 -8.31 -5.20
CA ILE A 8 -5.37 -6.89 -5.37
C ILE A 8 -5.64 -6.29 -4.00
N GLN A 9 -5.11 -5.10 -3.75
CA GLN A 9 -5.38 -4.32 -2.55
C GLN A 9 -6.10 -3.04 -2.93
N ILE A 10 -7.22 -2.75 -2.26
CA ILE A 10 -8.07 -1.58 -2.53
C ILE A 10 -8.13 -0.72 -1.27
N SER A 11 -7.69 0.52 -1.35
CA SER A 11 -7.69 1.46 -0.22
C SER A 11 -9.05 2.15 -0.10
N LEU A 12 -9.85 1.78 0.88
CA LEU A 12 -11.16 2.39 1.15
C LEU A 12 -11.03 3.67 1.98
N HIS A 13 -10.00 3.77 2.81
CA HIS A 13 -9.73 4.92 3.68
C HIS A 13 -9.45 6.22 2.92
N SER A 14 -9.10 6.16 1.63
CA SER A 14 -8.83 7.35 0.82
C SER A 14 -10.09 8.12 0.39
N HIS A 15 -11.30 7.57 0.64
CA HIS A 15 -12.56 8.21 0.24
C HIS A 15 -12.74 9.58 0.90
N GLU A 16 -12.36 9.74 2.17
CA GLU A 16 -12.45 11.02 2.89
C GLU A 16 -11.65 12.16 2.21
N GLY A 17 -10.57 11.83 1.48
CA GLY A 17 -9.79 12.79 0.70
C GLY A 17 -10.39 13.13 -0.69
N ASN A 18 -11.32 12.33 -1.18
CA ASN A 18 -11.89 12.48 -2.53
C ASN A 18 -13.16 13.37 -2.61
N GLY A 19 -13.57 13.96 -1.53
CA GLY A 19 -14.45 15.13 -1.32
C GLY A 19 -15.81 15.23 -2.02
N LYS A 20 -16.16 14.42 -3.03
CA LYS A 20 -17.42 14.54 -3.80
C LYS A 20 -17.99 13.22 -4.32
N ALA A 21 -17.34 12.09 -4.13
CA ALA A 21 -17.89 10.81 -4.58
C ALA A 21 -18.99 10.33 -3.62
N ASP A 22 -20.05 9.75 -4.15
CA ASP A 22 -21.06 9.05 -3.36
C ASP A 22 -20.43 7.81 -2.72
N LEU A 23 -20.33 7.78 -1.40
CA LEU A 23 -19.71 6.69 -0.65
C LEU A 23 -20.43 5.36 -0.91
N GLN A 24 -21.77 5.36 -0.94
CA GLN A 24 -22.53 4.15 -1.17
C GLN A 24 -22.24 3.58 -2.56
N GLN A 25 -22.32 4.42 -3.60
CA GLN A 25 -22.02 4.01 -4.97
C GLN A 25 -20.59 3.47 -5.07
N TYR A 26 -19.61 4.15 -4.47
CA TYR A 26 -18.21 3.72 -4.48
C TYR A 26 -18.04 2.33 -3.85
N ILE A 27 -18.64 2.11 -2.67
CA ILE A 27 -18.55 0.80 -2.00
C ILE A 27 -19.28 -0.28 -2.80
N ASP A 28 -20.43 0.01 -3.39
CA ASP A 28 -21.17 -0.94 -4.22
C ASP A 28 -20.36 -1.39 -5.43
N GLU A 29 -19.70 -0.46 -6.14
CA GLU A 29 -18.83 -0.76 -7.28
C GLU A 29 -17.59 -1.56 -6.87
N VAL A 30 -16.94 -1.17 -5.76
CA VAL A 30 -15.79 -1.92 -5.20
C VAL A 30 -16.21 -3.33 -4.81
N MET A 31 -17.33 -3.50 -4.13
CA MET A 31 -17.80 -4.82 -3.69
C MET A 31 -18.20 -5.70 -4.87
N ALA A 32 -18.86 -5.16 -5.89
CA ALA A 32 -19.18 -5.91 -7.11
C ALA A 32 -17.92 -6.45 -7.79
N PHE A 33 -16.89 -5.62 -7.95
CA PHE A 33 -15.59 -6.03 -8.48
C PHE A 33 -14.89 -7.04 -7.57
N ALA A 34 -14.80 -6.75 -6.26
CA ALA A 34 -14.06 -7.55 -5.29
C ALA A 34 -14.62 -8.98 -5.17
N MET A 35 -15.95 -9.12 -5.12
CA MET A 35 -16.63 -10.41 -5.03
C MET A 35 -16.40 -11.25 -6.30
N GLU A 36 -16.50 -10.64 -7.48
CA GLU A 36 -16.25 -11.36 -8.74
C GLU A 36 -14.77 -11.76 -8.88
N ALA A 37 -13.83 -10.88 -8.54
CA ALA A 37 -12.40 -11.19 -8.59
C ALA A 37 -12.03 -12.28 -7.57
N ALA A 38 -12.58 -12.24 -6.36
CA ALA A 38 -12.37 -13.26 -5.33
C ALA A 38 -12.93 -14.63 -5.76
N ARG A 39 -14.12 -14.65 -6.40
CA ARG A 39 -14.71 -15.87 -6.96
C ARG A 39 -13.83 -16.50 -8.04
N ARG A 40 -13.09 -15.69 -8.78
CA ARG A 40 -12.13 -16.14 -9.83
C ARG A 40 -10.74 -16.49 -9.27
N GLY A 41 -10.58 -16.53 -7.94
CA GLY A 41 -9.36 -16.96 -7.26
C GLY A 41 -8.35 -15.86 -6.95
N CYS A 42 -8.65 -14.58 -7.25
CA CYS A 42 -7.82 -13.46 -6.84
C CYS A 42 -7.99 -13.18 -5.35
N ILE A 43 -6.90 -12.96 -4.62
CA ILE A 43 -6.95 -12.51 -3.23
C ILE A 43 -7.24 -11.01 -3.22
N ILE A 44 -8.36 -10.61 -2.62
CA ILE A 44 -8.76 -9.22 -2.48
C ILE A 44 -8.61 -8.78 -1.03
N VAL A 45 -7.96 -7.64 -0.84
CA VAL A 45 -7.81 -7.00 0.47
C VAL A 45 -8.35 -5.57 0.40
N LEU A 46 -9.40 -5.33 1.17
CA LEU A 46 -9.99 -4.01 1.38
C LEU A 46 -9.29 -3.37 2.57
N ARG A 47 -8.58 -2.24 2.36
CA ARG A 47 -7.73 -1.62 3.39
C ARG A 47 -8.40 -0.42 4.04
N LEU A 48 -8.40 -0.42 5.38
CA LEU A 48 -8.75 0.71 6.24
C LEU A 48 -7.51 1.07 7.09
N TRP A 49 -6.47 1.61 6.42
CA TRP A 49 -5.19 1.97 7.02
C TRP A 49 -5.19 3.43 7.50
N ASN A 50 -6.13 3.76 8.37
CA ASN A 50 -6.36 5.12 8.87
C ASN A 50 -6.64 5.17 10.38
N GLU A 51 -6.27 4.13 11.13
CA GLU A 51 -6.36 4.15 12.59
C GLU A 51 -5.44 5.25 13.16
N GLY A 52 -5.98 6.04 14.09
CA GLY A 52 -5.30 7.21 14.63
C GLY A 52 -5.37 8.47 13.76
N GLY A 53 -6.06 8.42 12.61
CA GLY A 53 -6.26 9.54 11.69
C GLY A 53 -7.72 9.75 11.31
N HIS A 54 -7.96 10.13 10.06
CA HIS A 54 -9.33 10.32 9.53
C HIS A 54 -10.03 8.98 9.32
N ASN A 55 -10.80 8.54 10.30
CA ASN A 55 -11.47 7.25 10.33
C ASN A 55 -12.98 7.32 10.62
N SER A 56 -13.57 8.50 10.50
CA SER A 56 -14.98 8.73 10.84
C SER A 56 -15.95 7.92 9.97
N LEU A 57 -15.57 7.58 8.76
CA LEU A 57 -16.38 6.80 7.82
C LEU A 57 -16.20 5.28 7.96
N ASN A 58 -15.21 4.80 8.73
CA ASN A 58 -14.88 3.37 8.78
C ASN A 58 -16.08 2.50 9.17
N GLN A 59 -16.86 2.91 10.18
CA GLN A 59 -18.03 2.15 10.60
C GLN A 59 -19.10 2.09 9.51
N ALA A 60 -19.37 3.21 8.84
CA ALA A 60 -20.32 3.25 7.73
C ALA A 60 -19.87 2.37 6.57
N ILE A 61 -18.58 2.40 6.22
CA ILE A 61 -17.96 1.53 5.21
C ILE A 61 -18.16 0.05 5.58
N LEU A 62 -17.87 -0.33 6.83
CA LEU A 62 -18.04 -1.70 7.32
C LEU A 62 -19.51 -2.17 7.27
N ASP A 63 -20.46 -1.28 7.56
CA ASP A 63 -21.88 -1.60 7.49
C ASP A 63 -22.38 -1.74 6.04
N MET A 64 -21.88 -0.90 5.13
CA MET A 64 -22.12 -1.05 3.69
C MET A 64 -21.54 -2.36 3.15
N ILE A 65 -20.32 -2.73 3.52
CA ILE A 65 -19.73 -4.03 3.16
C ILE A 65 -20.58 -5.17 3.72
N ALA A 66 -21.10 -5.05 4.94
CA ALA A 66 -21.96 -6.06 5.56
C ALA A 66 -23.29 -6.25 4.83
N SER A 67 -23.77 -5.26 4.08
CA SER A 67 -24.96 -5.43 3.23
C SER A 67 -24.70 -6.35 2.03
N HIS A 68 -23.45 -6.43 1.54
CA HIS A 68 -23.03 -7.32 0.45
C HIS A 68 -22.55 -8.70 0.96
N GLN A 69 -21.84 -8.70 2.11
CA GLN A 69 -21.31 -9.90 2.77
C GLN A 69 -21.74 -9.91 4.25
N PRO A 70 -22.89 -10.54 4.59
CA PRO A 70 -23.44 -10.50 5.94
C PRO A 70 -22.48 -11.04 7.01
N ARG A 71 -22.48 -10.41 8.18
CA ARG A 71 -21.79 -10.92 9.37
C ARG A 71 -22.44 -12.22 9.87
N PRO A 72 -21.74 -13.09 10.63
CA PRO A 72 -20.44 -12.86 11.25
C PRO A 72 -19.27 -13.10 10.30
N TRP A 73 -18.23 -12.26 10.40
CA TRP A 73 -16.97 -12.42 9.70
C TRP A 73 -15.96 -13.17 10.57
N THR A 74 -14.99 -13.85 9.97
CA THR A 74 -13.92 -14.50 10.72
C THR A 74 -12.85 -13.48 11.10
N GLU A 75 -12.66 -13.28 12.41
CA GLU A 75 -11.66 -12.36 12.95
C GLU A 75 -10.24 -12.82 12.62
N ARG A 76 -9.35 -11.88 12.38
CA ARG A 76 -7.93 -12.02 12.16
C ARG A 76 -7.18 -10.98 12.99
N HIS A 77 -5.84 -11.13 13.08
CA HIS A 77 -4.99 -10.20 13.82
C HIS A 77 -5.12 -8.73 13.36
N ASP A 78 -5.32 -8.52 12.06
CA ASP A 78 -5.29 -7.25 11.36
C ASP A 78 -6.63 -6.87 10.74
N GLY A 79 -7.74 -7.51 11.12
CA GLY A 79 -9.06 -7.25 10.56
C GLY A 79 -9.93 -8.49 10.44
N TRP A 80 -10.50 -8.74 9.26
CA TRP A 80 -11.48 -9.83 9.05
C TRP A 80 -11.28 -10.54 7.71
N ARG A 81 -11.57 -11.83 7.70
CA ARG A 81 -11.93 -12.55 6.49
C ARG A 81 -13.45 -12.51 6.34
N ILE A 82 -13.93 -11.89 5.27
CA ILE A 82 -15.37 -11.69 5.05
C ILE A 82 -15.97 -12.71 4.07
N ALA A 83 -15.14 -13.28 3.19
CA ALA A 83 -15.48 -14.40 2.31
C ALA A 83 -14.22 -15.17 1.88
N VAL A 84 -14.37 -16.19 1.05
CA VAL A 84 -13.22 -16.87 0.42
C VAL A 84 -12.46 -15.87 -0.45
N ASN A 85 -11.15 -15.74 -0.25
CA ASN A 85 -10.27 -14.80 -0.94
C ASN A 85 -10.62 -13.32 -0.76
N LEU A 86 -11.48 -12.94 0.21
CA LEU A 86 -11.90 -11.56 0.43
C LEU A 86 -11.69 -11.18 1.90
N TYR A 87 -10.89 -10.13 2.13
CA TYR A 87 -10.40 -9.72 3.44
C TYR A 87 -10.59 -8.21 3.64
N ILE A 88 -10.73 -7.80 4.90
CA ILE A 88 -10.57 -6.41 5.34
C ILE A 88 -9.34 -6.36 6.23
N GLU A 89 -8.45 -5.41 5.99
CA GLU A 89 -7.27 -5.14 6.82
C GLU A 89 -7.34 -3.72 7.39
N ASN A 90 -7.11 -3.61 8.70
CA ASN A 90 -6.95 -2.35 9.42
C ASN A 90 -5.47 -2.13 9.72
N ASP A 91 -5.02 -0.88 9.65
CA ASP A 91 -3.69 -0.48 10.11
C ASP A 91 -3.69 1.00 10.50
N ASN A 92 -2.65 1.41 11.22
CA ASN A 92 -2.47 2.79 11.60
C ASN A 92 -2.17 3.66 10.39
N MET A 93 -2.68 4.90 10.45
CA MET A 93 -2.24 5.93 9.54
C MET A 93 -0.74 6.20 9.72
N PHE A 94 -0.05 6.47 8.64
CA PHE A 94 1.33 6.94 8.65
C PHE A 94 1.45 8.19 7.75
N GLU A 95 2.44 9.02 8.04
CA GLU A 95 2.74 10.17 7.20
C GLU A 95 3.50 9.73 5.95
N TRP A 96 3.02 10.16 4.78
CA TRP A 96 3.71 9.94 3.52
C TRP A 96 5.05 10.68 3.52
N PRO A 97 6.09 10.10 2.91
CA PRO A 97 7.37 10.77 2.82
C PRO A 97 7.27 12.05 1.99
N ASP A 98 7.86 13.13 2.51
CA ASP A 98 7.94 14.42 1.85
C ASP A 98 9.32 15.04 2.11
N LEU A 99 10.01 15.45 1.05
CA LEU A 99 11.34 16.08 1.15
C LEU A 99 11.30 17.43 1.90
N GLN A 100 10.12 18.06 2.02
CA GLN A 100 9.93 19.30 2.78
C GLN A 100 9.84 19.05 4.30
N CYS A 101 9.54 17.83 4.73
CA CYS A 101 9.46 17.47 6.13
C CYS A 101 10.84 17.23 6.74
N ALA A 102 10.95 17.34 8.07
CA ALA A 102 12.15 16.95 8.79
C ALA A 102 12.36 15.42 8.72
N PRO A 103 13.61 14.93 8.75
CA PRO A 103 13.86 13.51 8.89
C PRO A 103 13.20 12.92 10.14
N THR A 104 12.77 11.67 10.06
CA THR A 104 12.27 10.93 11.23
C THR A 104 13.42 10.71 12.22
N ALA A 105 13.11 10.66 13.51
CA ALA A 105 14.10 10.43 14.57
C ALA A 105 14.54 8.95 14.69
N GLU A 106 14.19 8.10 13.71
CA GLU A 106 14.51 6.68 13.71
C GLU A 106 15.97 6.43 13.35
N GLU A 107 16.75 5.89 14.27
CA GLU A 107 18.17 5.54 14.07
C GLU A 107 18.32 4.28 13.18
N GLU A 108 17.41 3.29 13.37
CA GLU A 108 17.42 2.04 12.63
C GLU A 108 16.18 1.93 11.76
N VAL A 109 16.36 1.90 10.44
CA VAL A 109 15.27 1.81 9.46
C VAL A 109 15.40 0.53 8.65
N PHE A 110 14.34 -0.27 8.64
CA PHE A 110 14.18 -1.37 7.69
C PHE A 110 12.98 -1.12 6.79
N CYS A 111 13.13 -1.45 5.50
CA CYS A 111 12.04 -1.36 4.53
C CYS A 111 12.12 -2.51 3.53
N TYR A 112 10.95 -2.88 2.98
CA TYR A 112 10.84 -3.89 1.93
C TYR A 112 11.00 -3.33 0.51
N ALA A 113 11.31 -2.03 0.35
CA ALA A 113 11.61 -1.43 -0.93
C ALA A 113 12.73 -2.21 -1.64
N LEU A 114 12.55 -2.47 -2.93
CA LEU A 114 13.42 -3.28 -3.79
C LEU A 114 13.56 -4.77 -3.39
N ARG A 115 12.90 -5.21 -2.30
CA ARG A 115 12.90 -6.61 -1.87
C ARG A 115 11.66 -7.35 -2.39
N ASN A 116 10.49 -6.79 -2.17
CA ASN A 116 9.22 -7.37 -2.55
C ASN A 116 8.30 -6.40 -3.29
N GLN A 117 8.75 -5.17 -3.51
CA GLN A 117 8.01 -4.16 -4.23
C GLN A 117 8.92 -3.17 -4.95
N ILE A 118 8.39 -2.61 -6.02
CA ILE A 118 8.87 -1.42 -6.74
C ILE A 118 7.66 -0.57 -7.10
N GLY A 119 7.85 0.69 -7.47
CA GLY A 119 6.86 1.51 -8.14
C GLY A 119 7.24 1.73 -9.61
N VAL A 120 6.24 1.87 -10.47
CA VAL A 120 6.42 2.33 -11.85
C VAL A 120 5.43 3.47 -12.06
N LEU A 121 5.94 4.64 -12.38
CA LEU A 121 5.14 5.84 -12.64
C LEU A 121 4.57 5.81 -14.07
N VAL A 122 3.62 6.70 -14.33
CA VAL A 122 2.90 6.75 -15.62
C VAL A 122 3.81 7.00 -16.82
N ASP A 123 4.93 7.68 -16.61
CA ASP A 123 5.96 7.98 -17.62
C ASP A 123 7.02 6.87 -17.77
N GLY A 124 6.82 5.72 -17.12
CA GLY A 124 7.75 4.59 -17.15
C GLY A 124 8.91 4.69 -16.15
N THR A 125 8.97 5.75 -15.33
CA THR A 125 10.01 5.89 -14.29
C THR A 125 9.84 4.80 -13.24
N VAL A 126 10.92 4.08 -12.95
CA VAL A 126 10.98 3.07 -11.89
C VAL A 126 11.48 3.72 -10.61
N VAL A 127 10.78 3.48 -9.50
CA VAL A 127 11.09 4.00 -8.17
C VAL A 127 11.15 2.85 -7.14
N PRO A 128 11.84 3.02 -6.00
CA PRO A 128 12.05 1.93 -5.03
C PRO A 128 10.78 1.39 -4.39
N CYS A 129 9.73 2.20 -4.26
CA CYS A 129 8.45 1.80 -3.65
C CYS A 129 7.31 2.71 -4.10
N CYS A 130 6.07 2.30 -3.78
CA CYS A 130 4.85 3.03 -4.14
C CYS A 130 4.65 4.36 -3.38
N LEU A 131 5.43 4.64 -2.33
CA LEU A 131 5.34 5.90 -1.58
C LEU A 131 6.14 7.03 -2.24
N ASP A 132 7.02 6.71 -3.18
CA ASP A 132 7.70 7.69 -4.03
C ASP A 132 6.83 8.05 -5.25
N HIS A 133 5.70 8.69 -4.98
CA HIS A 133 4.71 9.02 -6.02
C HIS A 133 5.13 10.18 -6.93
N ASN A 134 6.10 10.99 -6.52
CA ASN A 134 6.65 12.10 -7.30
C ASN A 134 7.87 11.69 -8.14
N GLY A 135 8.46 10.52 -7.90
CA GLY A 135 9.69 10.10 -8.57
C GLY A 135 10.94 10.81 -8.04
N ASP A 136 10.96 11.12 -6.75
CA ASP A 136 12.11 11.78 -6.10
C ASP A 136 13.36 10.88 -6.05
N MET A 137 13.15 9.55 -6.17
CA MET A 137 14.20 8.53 -6.17
C MET A 137 14.19 7.70 -7.47
N PRO A 138 14.33 8.31 -8.66
CA PRO A 138 14.28 7.57 -9.91
C PRO A 138 15.46 6.61 -10.02
N LEU A 139 15.19 5.35 -10.36
CA LEU A 139 16.18 4.30 -10.60
C LEU A 139 16.51 4.15 -12.08
N GLY A 140 15.58 4.53 -12.96
CA GLY A 140 15.67 4.46 -14.41
C GLY A 140 14.28 4.47 -15.04
N ASN A 141 14.21 4.27 -16.36
CA ASN A 141 12.96 4.30 -17.11
C ASN A 141 12.82 3.06 -17.99
N LEU A 142 11.63 2.43 -17.96
CA LEU A 142 11.33 1.18 -18.69
C LEU A 142 11.25 1.38 -20.22
N TYR A 143 11.10 2.61 -20.69
CA TYR A 143 11.18 2.91 -22.13
C TYR A 143 12.63 2.97 -22.63
N GLU A 144 13.61 3.08 -21.72
CA GLU A 144 15.04 3.19 -22.05
C GLU A 144 15.83 1.92 -21.76
N HIS A 145 15.47 1.23 -20.65
CA HIS A 145 16.23 0.09 -20.15
C HIS A 145 15.31 -1.04 -19.65
N SER A 146 15.79 -2.26 -19.67
CA SER A 146 15.08 -3.39 -19.04
C SER A 146 14.99 -3.23 -17.53
N LEU A 147 13.96 -3.78 -16.90
CA LEU A 147 13.80 -3.76 -15.44
C LEU A 147 15.02 -4.36 -14.72
N GLU A 148 15.56 -5.46 -15.24
CA GLU A 148 16.77 -6.09 -14.71
C GLU A 148 17.97 -5.14 -14.69
N HIS A 149 18.19 -4.40 -15.78
CA HIS A 149 19.25 -3.39 -15.85
C HIS A 149 19.04 -2.27 -14.81
N ILE A 150 17.82 -1.76 -14.69
CA ILE A 150 17.47 -0.71 -13.72
C ILE A 150 17.72 -1.18 -12.29
N LEU A 151 17.27 -2.39 -11.95
CA LEU A 151 17.42 -2.94 -10.59
C LEU A 151 18.86 -3.33 -10.25
N SER A 152 19.74 -3.53 -11.25
CA SER A 152 21.18 -3.75 -11.05
C SER A 152 22.00 -2.46 -10.97
N SER A 153 21.35 -1.29 -10.97
CA SER A 153 22.04 0.00 -10.87
C SER A 153 22.70 0.20 -9.50
N THR A 154 23.77 0.99 -9.47
CA THR A 154 24.46 1.33 -8.21
C THR A 154 23.53 1.96 -7.18
N ARG A 155 22.56 2.77 -7.62
CA ARG A 155 21.57 3.41 -6.71
C ARG A 155 20.64 2.38 -6.11
N ALA A 156 20.11 1.45 -6.93
CA ALA A 156 19.25 0.38 -6.44
C ALA A 156 19.99 -0.51 -5.42
N ASP A 157 21.24 -0.90 -5.71
CA ASP A 157 22.03 -1.67 -4.77
C ASP A 157 22.31 -0.91 -3.48
N ALA A 158 22.65 0.38 -3.54
CA ALA A 158 22.88 1.20 -2.36
C ALA A 158 21.64 1.27 -1.45
N ILE A 159 20.44 1.41 -2.01
CA ILE A 159 19.19 1.41 -1.25
C ILE A 159 18.95 0.02 -0.62
N TYR A 160 19.12 -1.04 -1.40
CA TYR A 160 18.94 -2.41 -0.92
C TYR A 160 19.89 -2.75 0.23
N GLN A 161 21.19 -2.44 0.08
CA GLN A 161 22.22 -2.65 1.11
C GLN A 161 22.01 -1.75 2.32
N GLY A 162 21.59 -0.50 2.09
CA GLY A 162 21.23 0.42 3.17
C GLY A 162 20.19 -0.21 4.10
N PHE A 163 19.07 -0.69 3.57
CA PHE A 163 18.04 -1.36 4.37
C PHE A 163 18.49 -2.71 4.96
N THR A 164 19.42 -3.41 4.32
CA THR A 164 20.05 -4.60 4.90
C THR A 164 20.82 -4.26 6.17
N ASN A 165 21.46 -3.09 6.18
CA ASN A 165 22.21 -2.56 7.30
C ASN A 165 21.39 -1.63 8.21
N HIS A 166 20.06 -1.71 8.13
CA HIS A 166 19.13 -0.89 8.89
C HIS A 166 19.31 0.62 8.74
N THR A 167 19.73 1.08 7.56
CA THR A 167 20.00 2.49 7.27
C THR A 167 19.21 2.97 6.06
N ALA A 168 18.48 4.08 6.20
CA ALA A 168 17.86 4.79 5.09
C ALA A 168 18.89 5.69 4.40
N VAL A 169 19.36 5.30 3.20
CA VAL A 169 20.37 6.05 2.47
C VAL A 169 19.80 7.22 1.66
N GLU A 170 18.52 7.14 1.27
CA GLU A 170 17.87 8.18 0.48
C GLU A 170 17.18 9.22 1.38
N PRO A 171 17.25 10.52 1.00
CA PRO A 171 16.63 11.58 1.79
C PRO A 171 15.12 11.41 1.99
N LEU A 172 14.40 10.88 0.99
CA LEU A 172 12.96 10.62 1.09
C LEU A 172 12.68 9.47 2.07
N CYS A 173 13.50 8.42 2.05
CA CYS A 173 13.38 7.28 2.98
C CYS A 173 13.63 7.68 4.44
N GLN A 174 14.51 8.66 4.68
CA GLN A 174 14.77 9.23 6.01
C GLN A 174 13.58 10.02 6.57
N ARG A 175 12.59 10.34 5.74
CA ARG A 175 11.39 11.11 6.07
C ARG A 175 10.10 10.28 6.00
N CYS A 176 10.25 8.97 5.86
CA CYS A 176 9.12 8.07 5.64
C CYS A 176 8.52 7.58 6.96
N GLY A 177 7.28 7.96 7.25
CA GLY A 177 6.54 7.51 8.43
C GLY A 177 6.21 6.00 8.42
N TYR A 178 6.17 5.37 7.23
CA TYR A 178 5.91 3.93 7.09
C TYR A 178 6.99 3.07 7.76
N SER A 179 8.22 3.53 7.84
CA SER A 179 9.31 2.79 8.52
C SER A 179 9.02 2.52 9.99
N ALA A 180 8.33 3.44 10.67
CA ALA A 180 7.92 3.29 12.07
C ALA A 180 6.79 2.25 12.23
N VAL A 181 5.86 2.19 11.25
CA VAL A 181 4.76 1.20 11.24
C VAL A 181 5.28 -0.19 10.88
N SER A 182 6.19 -0.30 9.91
CA SER A 182 6.74 -1.59 9.46
C SER A 182 7.51 -2.36 10.52
N LYS A 183 8.02 -1.69 11.57
CA LYS A 183 8.68 -2.36 12.73
C LYS A 183 7.75 -3.28 13.51
N ARG A 184 6.43 -3.07 13.46
CA ARG A 184 5.43 -3.90 14.17
C ARG A 184 5.31 -5.31 13.60
N PHE A 185 5.75 -5.55 12.38
CA PHE A 185 5.70 -6.86 11.71
C PHE A 185 6.94 -7.72 11.95
N ARG A 186 7.87 -7.29 12.83
CA ARG A 186 9.10 -8.02 13.18
C ARG A 186 8.95 -8.86 14.47
N LYS A 187 7.87 -9.63 14.58
CA LYS A 187 7.77 -10.66 15.63
C LYS A 187 7.65 -12.04 15.02
#